data_4e919d179bbd58782b582e6339704208
#
_entry.id   4e919d179bbd58782b582e6339704208
#
_cell.length_a   1.000
_cell.length_b   1.000
_cell.length_c   1.000
_cell.angle_alpha   90.00
_cell.angle_beta   90.00
_cell.angle_gamma   90.00
#
_symmetry.space_group_name_H-M   'P 1'
#
loop_
_entity.id
_entity.type
_entity.pdbx_description
1 polymer ?
#
loop_
_entity_poly.entity_id
_entity_poly.type
_entity_poly.pdbx_seq_one_letter_code
_entity_poly.pdbx_strand_id
1 'polypeptide(L)'
;MRRDGAQKMRAVAEEASALVRKYKGAYSGEHGDGLCRGEWISWQFGPKITEALAEIKHEFDPNGLFNPGKIVDPPKMDDASNFRFPPSYKVIPLQPALDLSLIHI
;
A
#
# COMPACT_ATOMS: atom_id res chain seq x y z
N MET A 1 -0.46 -1.61 16.97
CA MET A 1 0.29 -2.55 16.08
C MET A 1 1.43 -3.17 16.87
N ARG A 2 1.67 -4.47 16.73
CA ARG A 2 2.85 -5.12 17.32
C ARG A 2 4.13 -4.56 16.68
N ARG A 3 5.27 -4.61 17.41
CA ARG A 3 6.56 -4.14 16.88
C ARG A 3 6.98 -4.82 15.58
N ASP A 4 6.57 -6.09 15.39
CA ASP A 4 6.84 -6.90 14.21
C ASP A 4 5.71 -6.87 13.17
N GLY A 5 4.68 -6.05 13.36
CA GLY A 5 3.50 -6.00 12.50
C GLY A 5 3.81 -5.62 11.05
N ALA A 6 4.69 -4.65 10.84
CA ALA A 6 5.10 -4.23 9.49
C ALA A 6 5.81 -5.36 8.74
N GLN A 7 6.69 -6.10 9.41
CA GLN A 7 7.40 -7.24 8.80
C GLN A 7 6.44 -8.37 8.43
N LYS A 8 5.46 -8.66 9.29
CA LYS A 8 4.44 -9.67 9.02
C LYS A 8 3.54 -9.27 7.86
N MET A 9 3.12 -8.01 7.84
CA MET A 9 2.34 -7.45 6.73
C MET A 9 3.09 -7.59 5.41
N ARG A 10 4.38 -7.25 5.39
CA ARG A 10 5.21 -7.41 4.19
C ARG A 10 5.32 -8.86 3.75
N ALA A 11 5.57 -9.79 4.66
CA ALA A 11 5.68 -11.21 4.33
C ALA A 11 4.40 -11.76 3.71
N VAL A 12 3.25 -11.41 4.27
CA VAL A 12 1.94 -11.78 3.69
C VAL A 12 1.75 -11.16 2.31
N ALA A 13 2.10 -9.89 2.14
CA ALA A 13 1.96 -9.20 0.86
C ALA A 13 2.87 -9.81 -0.22
N GLU A 14 4.08 -10.21 0.12
CA GLU A 14 5.00 -10.88 -0.82
C GLU A 14 4.44 -12.22 -1.32
N GLU A 15 3.95 -13.07 -0.40
CA GLU A 15 3.32 -14.33 -0.77
C GLU A 15 2.06 -14.12 -1.60
N ALA A 16 1.20 -13.20 -1.18
CA ALA A 16 -0.02 -12.86 -1.91
C ALA A 16 0.29 -12.35 -3.32
N SER A 17 1.29 -11.49 -3.47
CA SER A 17 1.72 -10.95 -4.76
C SER A 17 2.24 -12.04 -5.70
N ALA A 18 2.99 -12.99 -5.17
CA ALA A 18 3.47 -14.14 -5.93
C ALA A 18 2.30 -15.00 -6.45
N LEU A 19 1.29 -15.23 -5.62
CA LEU A 19 0.09 -15.98 -6.00
C LEU A 19 -0.73 -15.23 -7.05
N VAL A 20 -0.94 -13.94 -6.87
CA VAL A 20 -1.65 -13.09 -7.85
C VAL A 20 -0.98 -13.17 -9.21
N ARG A 21 0.34 -13.07 -9.26
CA ARG A 21 1.10 -13.20 -10.50
C ARG A 21 0.97 -14.59 -11.11
N LYS A 22 1.09 -15.63 -10.29
CA LYS A 22 0.97 -17.04 -10.73
C LYS A 22 -0.37 -17.31 -11.40
N TYR A 23 -1.44 -16.81 -10.82
CA TYR A 23 -2.80 -17.02 -11.34
C TYR A 23 -3.26 -15.92 -12.30
N LYS A 24 -2.39 -14.98 -12.65
CA LYS A 24 -2.69 -13.84 -13.55
C LYS A 24 -3.89 -13.02 -13.07
N GLY A 25 -4.00 -12.87 -11.76
CA GLY A 25 -5.04 -12.06 -11.12
C GLY A 25 -4.67 -10.58 -11.07
N ALA A 26 -5.56 -9.78 -10.49
CA ALA A 26 -5.33 -8.38 -10.19
C ALA A 26 -5.00 -8.22 -8.70
N TYR A 27 -3.98 -7.44 -8.38
CA TYR A 27 -3.58 -7.19 -7.00
C TYR A 27 -4.61 -6.32 -6.26
N SER A 28 -5.23 -5.40 -6.97
CA SER A 28 -6.35 -4.62 -6.47
C SER A 28 -7.61 -4.91 -7.29
N GLY A 29 -8.70 -5.25 -6.59
CA GLY A 29 -9.98 -5.48 -7.25
C GLY A 29 -10.69 -4.18 -7.62
N GLU A 30 -10.87 -3.28 -6.68
CA GLU A 30 -11.64 -2.03 -6.87
C GLU A 30 -11.01 -0.79 -6.26
N HIS A 31 -10.16 -0.94 -5.22
CA HIS A 31 -9.62 0.20 -4.46
C HIS A 31 -8.43 0.90 -5.13
N GLY A 32 -7.88 0.35 -6.20
CA GLY A 32 -6.68 0.85 -6.86
C GLY A 32 -5.39 0.49 -6.11
N ASP A 33 -4.25 0.70 -6.75
CA ASP A 33 -2.96 0.32 -6.20
C ASP A 33 -2.32 1.44 -5.37
N GLY A 34 -2.35 2.67 -5.87
CA GLY A 34 -1.95 3.87 -5.14
C GLY A 34 -0.57 3.80 -4.50
N LEU A 35 -0.50 4.21 -3.26
CA LEU A 35 0.72 4.22 -2.44
C LEU A 35 1.05 2.83 -1.86
N CYS A 36 0.04 2.14 -1.34
CA CYS A 36 0.24 0.88 -0.62
C CYS A 36 0.66 -0.27 -1.52
N ARG A 37 0.13 -0.33 -2.72
CA ARG A 37 0.33 -1.45 -3.65
C ARG A 37 1.20 -1.11 -4.84
N GLY A 38 1.69 0.13 -4.93
CA GLY A 38 2.51 0.59 -6.03
C GLY A 38 3.79 -0.23 -6.23
N GLU A 39 4.41 -0.68 -5.16
CA GLU A 39 5.59 -1.53 -5.20
C GLU A 39 5.37 -2.82 -6.00
N TRP A 40 4.14 -3.33 -6.04
CA TRP A 40 3.80 -4.60 -6.69
C TRP A 40 3.40 -4.48 -8.16
N ILE A 41 3.31 -3.27 -8.70
CA ILE A 41 2.95 -3.02 -10.09
C ILE A 41 3.92 -3.71 -11.05
N SER A 42 5.22 -3.61 -10.81
CA SER A 42 6.23 -4.25 -11.64
C SER A 42 6.16 -5.78 -11.58
N TRP A 43 5.73 -6.32 -10.44
CA TRP A 43 5.51 -7.76 -10.27
C TRP A 43 4.30 -8.26 -11.07
N GLN A 44 3.23 -7.47 -11.08
CA GLN A 44 1.97 -7.83 -11.74
C GLN A 44 2.08 -7.69 -13.26
N PHE A 45 2.60 -6.58 -13.74
CA PHE A 45 2.55 -6.21 -15.16
C PHE A 45 3.87 -6.39 -15.91
N GLY A 46 4.98 -6.55 -15.20
CA GLY A 46 6.31 -6.68 -15.79
C GLY A 46 6.94 -5.35 -16.20
N PRO A 47 8.20 -5.39 -16.70
CA PRO A 47 8.99 -4.19 -16.93
C PRO A 47 8.46 -3.29 -18.05
N LYS A 48 7.92 -3.83 -19.12
CA LYS A 48 7.42 -3.04 -20.26
C LYS A 48 6.26 -2.14 -19.89
N ILE A 49 5.26 -2.68 -19.18
CA ILE A 49 4.10 -1.91 -18.73
C ILE A 49 4.52 -0.90 -17.66
N THR A 50 5.39 -1.29 -16.75
CA THR A 50 5.92 -0.39 -15.71
C THR A 50 6.64 0.80 -16.31
N GLU A 51 7.45 0.58 -17.34
CA GLU A 51 8.13 1.63 -18.11
C GLU A 51 7.13 2.56 -18.82
N ALA A 52 6.10 1.99 -19.47
CA ALA A 52 5.06 2.76 -20.14
C ALA A 52 4.30 3.66 -19.16
N LEU A 53 3.98 3.18 -17.96
CA LEU A 53 3.35 3.99 -16.91
C LEU A 53 4.25 5.16 -16.48
N ALA A 54 5.55 4.91 -16.35
CA ALA A 54 6.52 5.94 -16.02
C ALA A 54 6.63 7.01 -17.13
N GLU A 55 6.62 6.60 -18.39
CA GLU A 55 6.62 7.51 -19.53
C GLU A 55 5.40 8.42 -19.56
N ILE A 56 4.20 7.83 -19.37
CA ILE A 56 2.96 8.61 -19.29
C ILE A 56 3.04 9.64 -18.16
N LYS A 57 3.47 9.22 -16.98
CA LYS A 57 3.63 10.13 -15.84
C LYS A 57 4.59 11.26 -16.15
N HIS A 58 5.70 10.97 -16.78
CA HIS A 58 6.70 11.97 -17.15
C HIS A 58 6.19 12.97 -18.21
N GLU A 59 5.44 12.51 -19.18
CA GLU A 59 4.84 13.38 -20.21
C GLU A 59 3.86 14.39 -19.62
N PHE A 60 2.98 13.95 -18.72
CA PHE A 60 1.96 14.82 -18.13
C PHE A 60 2.42 15.60 -16.92
N ASP A 61 3.44 15.14 -16.23
CA ASP A 61 3.96 15.75 -15.00
C ASP A 61 5.49 15.62 -14.93
N PRO A 62 6.23 16.31 -15.81
CA PRO A 62 7.68 16.18 -15.90
C PRO A 62 8.43 16.60 -14.64
N ASN A 63 7.85 17.49 -13.82
CA ASN A 63 8.45 17.99 -12.59
C ASN A 63 8.03 17.20 -11.33
N GLY A 64 7.16 16.18 -11.48
CA GLY A 64 6.72 15.34 -10.36
C GLY A 64 5.97 16.11 -9.28
N LEU A 65 5.13 17.07 -9.67
CA LEU A 65 4.38 17.94 -8.74
C LEU A 65 3.08 17.30 -8.25
N PHE A 66 2.46 16.44 -9.07
CA PHE A 66 1.13 15.90 -8.81
C PHE A 66 1.23 14.47 -8.29
N ASN A 67 0.87 14.29 -7.02
CA ASN A 67 0.81 12.97 -6.36
C ASN A 67 2.05 12.09 -6.61
N PRO A 68 3.26 12.54 -6.28
CA PRO A 68 4.46 11.72 -6.47
C PRO A 68 4.41 10.45 -5.62
N GLY A 69 5.04 9.39 -6.10
CA GLY A 69 5.12 8.12 -5.38
C GLY A 69 3.86 7.26 -5.43
N LYS A 70 2.94 7.55 -6.33
CA LYS A 70 1.74 6.76 -6.58
C LYS A 70 1.90 5.98 -7.87
N ILE A 71 1.91 4.66 -7.80
CA ILE A 71 2.08 3.73 -8.94
C ILE A 71 3.47 3.83 -9.57
N VAL A 72 3.91 5.01 -9.97
CA VAL A 72 5.24 5.28 -10.52
C VAL A 72 6.17 5.73 -9.40
N ASP A 73 7.36 5.14 -9.33
CA ASP A 73 8.37 5.37 -8.29
C ASP A 73 7.78 5.28 -6.87
N PRO A 74 7.03 4.22 -6.55
CA PRO A 74 6.38 4.10 -5.26
C PRO A 74 7.37 3.75 -4.16
N PRO A 75 7.11 4.19 -2.92
CA PRO A 75 7.86 3.70 -1.77
C PRO A 75 7.55 2.23 -1.50
N LYS A 76 8.37 1.60 -0.69
CA LYS A 76 8.08 0.26 -0.21
C LYS A 76 6.84 0.25 0.68
N MET A 77 6.05 -0.82 0.59
CA MET A 77 4.82 -1.00 1.35
C MET A 77 5.03 -0.91 2.87
N ASP A 78 6.17 -1.35 3.34
CA ASP A 78 6.55 -1.37 4.75
C ASP A 78 7.37 -0.17 5.21
N ASP A 79 7.46 0.88 4.39
CA ASP A 79 8.10 2.14 4.78
C ASP A 79 7.27 2.82 5.87
N ALA A 80 7.75 2.73 7.11
CA ALA A 80 7.06 3.24 8.29
C ALA A 80 6.84 4.76 8.27
N SER A 81 7.61 5.52 7.48
CA SER A 81 7.42 6.96 7.33
C SER A 81 6.08 7.32 6.70
N ASN A 82 5.48 6.38 5.95
CA ASN A 82 4.17 6.54 5.31
C ASN A 82 3.01 5.98 6.16
N PHE A 83 3.29 5.40 7.32
CA PHE A 83 2.24 4.88 8.17
C PHE A 83 1.50 6.01 8.86
N ARG A 84 0.19 5.90 8.92
CA ARG A 84 -0.65 6.86 9.67
C ARG A 84 -0.25 6.93 11.14
N PHE A 85 0.13 5.79 11.71
CA PHE A 85 0.61 5.68 13.08
C PHE A 85 1.97 4.97 13.09
N PRO A 86 2.94 5.42 13.90
CA PRO A 86 4.21 4.73 14.02
C PRO A 86 4.02 3.33 14.62
N PRO A 87 4.92 2.38 14.36
CA PRO A 87 4.82 1.02 14.93
C PRO A 87 4.78 0.96 16.45
N SER A 88 5.27 2.02 17.11
CA SER A 88 5.27 2.16 18.57
C SER A 88 4.02 2.87 19.12
N TYR A 89 3.04 3.17 18.26
CA TYR A 89 1.82 3.85 18.65
C TYR A 89 1.07 3.07 19.75
N LYS A 90 0.68 3.79 20.78
CA LYS A 90 -0.15 3.27 21.86
C LYS A 90 -1.51 3.95 21.83
N VAL A 91 -2.55 3.18 21.93
CA VAL A 91 -3.91 3.71 22.05
C VAL A 91 -4.06 4.39 23.41
N ILE A 92 -4.53 5.63 23.38
CA ILE A 92 -4.96 6.34 24.61
C ILE A 92 -6.39 5.90 24.90
N PRO A 93 -6.66 5.25 26.05
CA PRO A 93 -8.03 4.86 26.37
C PRO A 93 -8.90 6.09 26.52
N LEU A 94 -10.02 6.09 25.82
CA LEU A 94 -11.05 7.11 25.95
C LEU A 94 -12.21 6.51 26.73
N GLN A 95 -12.78 7.30 27.63
CA GLN A 95 -14.06 6.96 28.27
C GLN A 95 -15.18 7.74 27.55
N PRO A 96 -15.84 7.15 26.55
CA PRO A 96 -16.95 7.81 25.88
C PRO A 96 -18.17 7.88 26.81
N ALA A 97 -19.02 8.89 26.60
CA ALA A 97 -20.27 9.03 27.35
C ALA A 97 -21.23 7.86 27.08
N LEU A 98 -21.06 7.18 25.93
CA LEU A 98 -21.83 5.99 25.57
C LEU A 98 -20.89 4.78 25.52
N ASP A 99 -21.33 3.68 26.11
CA ASP A 99 -20.61 2.42 26.01
C ASP A 99 -20.92 1.76 24.67
N LEU A 100 -19.97 1.90 23.74
CA LEU A 100 -20.09 1.34 22.40
C LEU A 100 -19.75 -0.16 22.35
N SER A 101 -19.28 -0.74 23.43
CA SER A 101 -18.97 -2.18 23.50
C SER A 101 -20.23 -3.05 23.42
N LEU A 102 -21.39 -2.49 23.74
CA LEU A 102 -22.68 -3.17 23.67
C LEU A 102 -23.33 -3.08 22.28
N ILE A 103 -22.75 -2.34 21.35
CA ILE A 103 -23.26 -2.25 19.98
C ILE A 103 -22.67 -3.42 19.19
N HIS A 104 -23.45 -4.48 19.10
CA HIS A 104 -23.15 -5.63 18.24
C HIS A 104 -23.79 -5.38 16.86
N ILE A 105 -22.94 -5.27 15.90
CA ILE A 105 -23.35 -5.15 14.50
C ILE A 105 -23.23 -6.49 13.83
#